data_9474e0816bdaf1c3d227ae1fac9d6bd4
#
_entry.id   9474e0816bdaf1c3d227ae1fac9d6bd4
#
_cell.length_a   1.000
_cell.length_b   1.000
_cell.length_c   1.000
_cell.angle_alpha   90.00
_cell.angle_beta   90.00
_cell.angle_gamma   90.00
#
_symmetry.space_group_name_H-M   'P 1'
#
loop_
_entity.id
_entity.type
_entity.pdbx_description
1 polymer ?
#
loop_
_entity_poly.entity_id
_entity_poly.type
_entity_poly.pdbx_seq_one_letter_code
_entity_poly.pdbx_strand_id
1 'polypeptide(L)'
;MALFYLIIKHKNKKKRVKKIDRHKYTDMLTSLKNRNYLNAKMSEWEDCNVYPQAIVMVDLNNVKYVNDNYGHSEGDNLIIKAAALLVNTQLENSEIIRTDGNEFLIYLIGYSERQISTYCKKLTKEMKNLPHEFGAAIGFSMIEDSIKTLDDAINEATLDMINAKEDFK
;
A
#
# COMPACT_ATOMS: atom_id res chain seq x y z
N MET A 1 37.70 25.18 16.88
CA MET A 1 37.82 23.72 16.68
C MET A 1 36.68 22.93 17.38
N ALA A 2 36.40 23.12 18.66
CA ALA A 2 35.33 22.40 19.36
C ALA A 2 33.90 22.64 18.81
N LEU A 3 33.57 23.86 18.42
CA LEU A 3 32.27 24.24 17.88
C LEU A 3 31.99 23.55 16.52
N PHE A 4 33.01 23.46 15.67
CA PHE A 4 32.92 22.80 14.36
C PHE A 4 32.70 21.29 14.51
N TYR A 5 33.38 20.66 15.48
CA TYR A 5 33.20 19.26 15.83
C TYR A 5 31.77 18.96 16.36
N LEU A 6 31.21 19.84 17.19
CA LEU A 6 29.84 19.74 17.71
C LEU A 6 28.80 19.86 16.61
N ILE A 7 28.99 20.77 15.63
CA ILE A 7 28.09 20.93 14.50
C ILE A 7 28.07 19.67 13.60
N ILE A 8 29.26 19.11 13.32
CA ILE A 8 29.37 17.86 12.53
C ILE A 8 28.73 16.70 13.27
N LYS A 9 28.98 16.56 14.59
CA LYS A 9 28.38 15.51 15.41
C LYS A 9 26.84 15.62 15.45
N HIS A 10 26.30 16.84 15.54
CA HIS A 10 24.86 17.11 15.52
C HIS A 10 24.24 16.83 14.16
N LYS A 11 24.88 17.21 13.05
CA LYS A 11 24.43 16.87 11.68
C LYS A 11 24.46 15.37 11.42
N ASN A 12 25.47 14.66 11.92
CA ASN A 12 25.58 13.21 11.78
C ASN A 12 24.54 12.47 12.64
N LYS A 13 24.23 12.99 13.83
CA LYS A 13 23.14 12.46 14.67
C LYS A 13 21.78 12.64 14.01
N LYS A 14 21.48 13.83 13.44
CA LYS A 14 20.24 14.07 12.67
C LYS A 14 20.13 13.20 11.41
N LYS A 15 21.24 12.97 10.68
CA LYS A 15 21.25 12.06 9.52
C LYS A 15 21.01 10.59 9.93
N ARG A 16 21.56 10.18 11.07
CA ARG A 16 21.40 8.81 11.61
C ARG A 16 19.96 8.56 12.10
N VAL A 17 19.35 9.54 12.78
CA VAL A 17 17.95 9.49 13.21
C VAL A 17 17.03 9.45 11.99
N LYS A 18 17.22 10.29 10.97
CA LYS A 18 16.43 10.23 9.71
C LYS A 18 16.58 8.90 8.97
N LYS A 19 17.73 8.23 9.05
CA LYS A 19 17.94 6.92 8.41
C LYS A 19 17.22 5.81 9.19
N ILE A 20 17.22 5.87 10.52
CA ILE A 20 16.50 4.92 11.39
C ILE A 20 14.99 5.06 11.19
N ASP A 21 14.46 6.29 11.10
CA ASP A 21 13.03 6.54 10.83
C ASP A 21 12.59 6.04 9.45
N ARG A 22 13.42 6.17 8.41
CA ARG A 22 13.13 5.60 7.09
C ARG A 22 12.97 4.08 7.14
N HIS A 23 13.88 3.36 7.78
CA HIS A 23 13.78 1.89 7.89
C HIS A 23 12.57 1.44 8.72
N LYS A 24 12.14 2.25 9.71
CA LYS A 24 10.98 1.94 10.53
C LYS A 24 9.68 1.92 9.74
N TYR A 25 9.53 2.81 8.75
CA TYR A 25 8.28 3.07 8.03
C TYR A 25 8.32 2.71 6.55
N THR A 26 9.41 2.10 6.08
CA THR A 26 9.59 1.72 4.68
C THR A 26 9.76 0.20 4.56
N ASP A 27 9.08 -0.39 3.60
CA ASP A 27 9.28 -1.78 3.19
C ASP A 27 10.59 -1.91 2.40
N MET A 28 11.45 -2.83 2.80
CA MET A 28 12.81 -2.95 2.23
C MET A 28 12.81 -3.57 0.83
N LEU A 29 11.79 -4.37 0.49
CA LEU A 29 11.70 -5.01 -0.82
C LEU A 29 11.18 -4.04 -1.89
N THR A 30 10.13 -3.28 -1.55
CA THR A 30 9.38 -2.45 -2.52
C THR A 30 9.68 -0.96 -2.41
N SER A 31 10.31 -0.52 -1.32
CA SER A 31 10.49 0.90 -0.95
C SER A 31 9.18 1.66 -0.70
N LEU A 32 8.04 1.00 -0.69
CA LEU A 32 6.77 1.57 -0.28
C LEU A 32 6.72 1.81 1.23
N LYS A 33 5.69 2.51 1.70
CA LYS A 33 5.36 2.54 3.13
C LYS A 33 5.02 1.11 3.60
N ASN A 34 5.28 0.83 4.88
CA ASN A 34 5.03 -0.47 5.48
C ASN A 34 3.88 -0.41 6.49
N ARG A 35 3.52 -1.56 7.10
CA ARG A 35 2.47 -1.65 8.14
C ARG A 35 2.74 -0.74 9.35
N ASN A 36 3.99 -0.51 9.74
CA ASN A 36 4.31 0.41 10.85
C ASN A 36 3.94 1.87 10.49
N TYR A 37 4.09 2.25 9.21
CA TYR A 37 3.62 3.54 8.73
C TYR A 37 2.08 3.63 8.81
N LEU A 38 1.36 2.62 8.34
CA LEU A 38 -0.09 2.57 8.44
C LEU A 38 -0.54 2.77 9.90
N ASN A 39 -0.01 1.96 10.83
CA ASN A 39 -0.37 2.05 12.24
C ASN A 39 -0.08 3.43 12.85
N ALA A 40 1.00 4.09 12.42
CA ALA A 40 1.34 5.43 12.90
C ALA A 40 0.41 6.52 12.30
N LYS A 41 -0.19 6.27 11.13
CA LYS A 41 -1.06 7.22 10.43
C LYS A 41 -2.56 7.04 10.73
N MET A 42 -2.98 5.90 11.24
CA MET A 42 -4.38 5.57 11.50
C MET A 42 -5.11 6.70 12.24
N SER A 43 -4.56 7.17 13.37
CA SER A 43 -5.19 8.24 14.15
C SER A 43 -5.30 9.58 13.39
N GLU A 44 -4.26 9.93 12.61
CA GLU A 44 -4.28 11.16 11.80
C GLU A 44 -5.34 11.08 10.69
N TRP A 45 -5.50 9.91 10.07
CA TRP A 45 -6.50 9.70 9.02
C TRP A 45 -7.93 9.59 9.59
N GLU A 46 -8.11 9.01 10.78
CA GLU A 46 -9.38 9.02 11.53
C GLU A 46 -9.83 10.46 11.87
N ASP A 47 -8.90 11.32 12.22
CA ASP A 47 -9.17 12.73 12.54
C ASP A 47 -9.38 13.61 11.28
N CYS A 48 -9.19 13.05 10.09
CA CYS A 48 -9.34 13.77 8.81
C CYS A 48 -10.83 13.97 8.50
N ASN A 49 -11.27 15.23 8.42
CA ASN A 49 -12.65 15.60 8.11
C ASN A 49 -12.86 15.94 6.62
N VAL A 50 -11.97 15.51 5.73
CA VAL A 50 -12.11 15.69 4.29
C VAL A 50 -12.68 14.42 3.67
N TYR A 51 -13.86 14.52 3.09
CA TYR A 51 -14.60 13.41 2.49
C TYR A 51 -14.88 13.65 1.00
N PRO A 52 -15.16 12.61 0.20
CA PRO A 52 -15.08 11.20 0.57
C PRO A 52 -13.65 10.71 0.72
N GLN A 53 -13.45 9.67 1.53
CA GLN A 53 -12.20 8.91 1.61
C GLN A 53 -12.46 7.49 1.10
N ALA A 54 -11.42 6.76 0.72
CA ALA A 54 -11.52 5.37 0.30
C ALA A 54 -10.34 4.55 0.76
N ILE A 55 -10.61 3.28 1.03
CA ILE A 55 -9.61 2.22 1.18
C ILE A 55 -9.72 1.27 -0.01
N VAL A 56 -8.59 0.97 -0.65
CA VAL A 56 -8.47 -0.07 -1.66
C VAL A 56 -7.48 -1.11 -1.15
N MET A 57 -7.92 -2.37 -1.11
CA MET A 57 -7.07 -3.52 -0.78
C MET A 57 -6.70 -4.27 -2.05
N VAL A 58 -5.44 -4.66 -2.17
CA VAL A 58 -4.87 -5.39 -3.31
C VAL A 58 -4.09 -6.58 -2.81
N ASP A 59 -4.40 -7.77 -3.28
CA ASP A 59 -3.71 -9.03 -2.95
C ASP A 59 -3.25 -9.72 -4.25
N LEU A 60 -1.94 -9.88 -4.42
CA LEU A 60 -1.38 -10.57 -5.58
C LEU A 60 -1.71 -12.06 -5.54
N ASN A 61 -2.27 -12.56 -6.64
CA ASN A 61 -2.65 -13.96 -6.75
C ASN A 61 -1.41 -14.87 -6.92
N ASN A 62 -1.47 -16.06 -6.34
CA ASN A 62 -0.54 -17.16 -6.59
C ASN A 62 0.95 -16.87 -6.30
N VAL A 63 1.30 -15.89 -5.46
CA VAL A 63 2.70 -15.61 -5.11
C VAL A 63 3.37 -16.84 -4.50
N LYS A 64 2.65 -17.61 -3.65
CA LYS A 64 3.17 -18.87 -3.10
C LYS A 64 3.49 -19.87 -4.21
N TYR A 65 2.62 -20.04 -5.20
CA TYR A 65 2.87 -20.92 -6.34
C TYR A 65 4.13 -20.48 -7.11
N VAL A 66 4.31 -19.18 -7.32
CA VAL A 66 5.51 -18.64 -7.98
C VAL A 66 6.77 -18.97 -7.17
N ASN A 67 6.74 -18.77 -5.84
CA ASN A 67 7.85 -19.11 -4.95
C ASN A 67 8.22 -20.60 -5.01
N ASP A 68 7.20 -21.46 -4.94
CA ASP A 68 7.39 -22.91 -4.90
C ASP A 68 7.91 -23.50 -6.22
N ASN A 69 7.54 -22.91 -7.37
CA ASN A 69 7.89 -23.42 -8.70
C ASN A 69 9.06 -22.68 -9.36
N TYR A 70 9.28 -21.41 -9.05
CA TYR A 70 10.29 -20.54 -9.71
C TYR A 70 11.29 -19.93 -8.72
N GLY A 71 11.12 -20.19 -7.43
CA GLY A 71 11.97 -19.69 -6.35
C GLY A 71 11.56 -18.33 -5.78
N HIS A 72 12.02 -18.05 -4.55
CA HIS A 72 11.67 -16.83 -3.81
C HIS A 72 12.08 -15.54 -4.52
N SER A 73 13.20 -15.56 -5.27
CA SER A 73 13.63 -14.38 -6.05
C SER A 73 12.62 -13.99 -7.13
N GLU A 74 11.90 -14.96 -7.72
CA GLU A 74 10.89 -14.66 -8.72
C GLU A 74 9.60 -14.15 -8.07
N GLY A 75 9.21 -14.66 -6.90
CA GLY A 75 8.11 -14.11 -6.12
C GLY A 75 8.41 -12.67 -5.65
N ASP A 76 9.63 -12.39 -5.20
CA ASP A 76 10.07 -11.03 -4.85
C ASP A 76 10.02 -10.09 -6.08
N ASN A 77 10.48 -10.55 -7.25
CA ASN A 77 10.40 -9.80 -8.50
C ASN A 77 8.94 -9.46 -8.88
N LEU A 78 8.02 -10.41 -8.72
CA LEU A 78 6.59 -10.18 -8.94
C LEU A 78 6.04 -9.09 -8.01
N ILE A 79 6.37 -9.14 -6.72
CA ILE A 79 5.96 -8.14 -5.72
C ILE A 79 6.55 -6.75 -6.05
N ILE A 80 7.83 -6.68 -6.43
CA ILE A 80 8.49 -5.42 -6.83
C ILE A 80 7.79 -4.80 -8.05
N LYS A 81 7.48 -5.62 -9.06
CA LYS A 81 6.79 -5.14 -10.27
C LYS A 81 5.37 -4.67 -9.99
N ALA A 82 4.65 -5.37 -9.11
CA ALA A 82 3.33 -4.92 -8.65
C ALA A 82 3.40 -3.58 -7.91
N ALA A 83 4.35 -3.42 -7.00
CA ALA A 83 4.59 -2.15 -6.31
C ALA A 83 4.90 -1.01 -7.28
N ALA A 84 5.76 -1.26 -8.28
CA ALA A 84 6.08 -0.27 -9.32
C ALA A 84 4.84 0.10 -10.16
N LEU A 85 3.98 -0.88 -10.50
CA LEU A 85 2.72 -0.62 -11.20
C LEU A 85 1.79 0.26 -10.37
N LEU A 86 1.64 -0.04 -9.05
CA LEU A 86 0.82 0.78 -8.15
C LEU A 86 1.34 2.22 -8.08
N VAL A 87 2.65 2.44 -7.98
CA VAL A 87 3.26 3.77 -7.99
C VAL A 87 3.02 4.49 -9.33
N ASN A 88 3.20 3.81 -10.45
CA ASN A 88 3.00 4.40 -11.79
C ASN A 88 1.54 4.76 -12.08
N THR A 89 0.60 4.12 -11.42
CA THR A 89 -0.85 4.36 -11.54
C THR A 89 -1.43 5.12 -10.37
N GLN A 90 -0.59 5.60 -9.46
CA GLN A 90 -1.00 6.30 -8.25
C GLN A 90 -1.81 7.56 -8.57
N LEU A 91 -2.95 7.71 -7.91
CA LEU A 91 -3.76 8.92 -7.97
C LEU A 91 -3.23 9.98 -7.00
N GLU A 92 -3.52 11.25 -7.28
CA GLU A 92 -3.20 12.35 -6.35
C GLU A 92 -3.92 12.13 -5.00
N ASN A 93 -3.40 12.73 -3.93
CA ASN A 93 -3.96 12.60 -2.57
C ASN A 93 -4.19 11.14 -2.15
N SER A 94 -3.24 10.27 -2.47
CA SER A 94 -3.25 8.87 -2.05
C SER A 94 -1.94 8.43 -1.43
N GLU A 95 -2.01 7.41 -0.57
CA GLU A 95 -0.88 6.75 0.05
C GLU A 95 -0.92 5.26 -0.27
N ILE A 96 0.21 4.68 -0.67
CA ILE A 96 0.34 3.25 -0.98
C ILE A 96 1.19 2.59 0.08
N ILE A 97 0.66 1.56 0.71
CA ILE A 97 1.28 0.83 1.82
C ILE A 97 1.35 -0.65 1.47
N ARG A 98 2.49 -1.31 1.68
CA ARG A 98 2.58 -2.75 1.70
C ARG A 98 2.27 -3.23 3.11
N THR A 99 1.13 -3.89 3.30
CA THR A 99 0.62 -4.30 4.61
C THR A 99 1.10 -5.68 5.02
N ASP A 100 1.33 -6.57 4.06
CA ASP A 100 1.85 -7.92 4.29
C ASP A 100 2.58 -8.43 3.03
N GLY A 101 3.01 -9.68 3.01
CA GLY A 101 3.83 -10.33 1.98
C GLY A 101 3.44 -9.98 0.53
N ASN A 102 2.20 -10.24 0.15
CA ASN A 102 1.66 -9.99 -1.18
C ASN A 102 0.46 -9.00 -1.18
N GLU A 103 0.25 -8.30 -0.05
CA GLU A 103 -0.89 -7.43 0.16
C GLU A 103 -0.50 -5.95 0.23
N PHE A 104 -1.32 -5.11 -0.42
CA PHE A 104 -1.16 -3.65 -0.41
C PHE A 104 -2.47 -2.98 -0.02
N LEU A 105 -2.35 -1.84 0.66
CA LEU A 105 -3.45 -0.93 0.97
C LEU A 105 -3.19 0.41 0.29
N ILE A 106 -4.22 0.99 -0.32
CA ILE A 106 -4.18 2.34 -0.86
C ILE A 106 -5.25 3.16 -0.12
N TYR A 107 -4.82 4.24 0.53
CA TYR A 107 -5.69 5.25 1.13
C TYR A 107 -5.83 6.43 0.16
N LEU A 108 -7.05 6.90 -0.09
CA LEU A 108 -7.35 7.97 -1.03
C LEU A 108 -8.33 8.99 -0.42
N ILE A 109 -8.19 10.26 -0.82
CA ILE A 109 -9.08 11.35 -0.39
C ILE A 109 -9.59 12.10 -1.61
N GLY A 110 -10.92 12.42 -1.60
CA GLY A 110 -11.55 13.32 -2.57
C GLY A 110 -12.03 12.64 -3.86
N TYR A 111 -12.13 11.32 -3.89
CA TYR A 111 -12.61 10.56 -5.04
C TYR A 111 -14.00 9.98 -4.77
N SER A 112 -14.92 10.12 -5.72
CA SER A 112 -16.23 9.48 -5.67
C SER A 112 -16.12 7.96 -5.83
N GLU A 113 -17.13 7.23 -5.38
CA GLU A 113 -17.21 5.77 -5.52
C GLU A 113 -17.03 5.32 -6.98
N ARG A 114 -17.64 6.05 -7.93
CA ARG A 114 -17.48 5.77 -9.37
C ARG A 114 -16.03 5.88 -9.82
N GLN A 115 -15.30 6.89 -9.35
CA GLN A 115 -13.87 7.06 -9.68
C GLN A 115 -13.02 5.96 -9.07
N ILE A 116 -13.27 5.58 -7.82
CA ILE A 116 -12.58 4.47 -7.14
C ILE A 116 -12.87 3.14 -7.85
N SER A 117 -14.15 2.84 -8.16
CA SER A 117 -14.53 1.64 -8.92
C SER A 117 -13.82 1.56 -10.28
N THR A 118 -13.75 2.69 -11.00
CA THR A 118 -13.04 2.78 -12.29
C THR A 118 -11.53 2.55 -12.12
N TYR A 119 -10.94 3.12 -11.09
CA TYR A 119 -9.53 2.91 -10.74
C TYR A 119 -9.23 1.45 -10.41
N CYS A 120 -10.06 0.80 -9.59
CA CYS A 120 -9.92 -0.61 -9.24
C CYS A 120 -10.02 -1.51 -10.49
N LYS A 121 -10.97 -1.26 -11.39
CA LYS A 121 -11.10 -1.99 -12.67
C LYS A 121 -9.86 -1.85 -13.55
N LYS A 122 -9.29 -0.63 -13.62
CA LYS A 122 -8.03 -0.38 -14.34
C LYS A 122 -6.88 -1.16 -13.72
N LEU A 123 -6.72 -1.10 -12.39
CA LEU A 123 -5.69 -1.86 -11.67
C LEU A 123 -5.82 -3.37 -11.90
N THR A 124 -7.03 -3.92 -11.78
CA THR A 124 -7.29 -5.35 -12.04
C THR A 124 -6.84 -5.77 -13.43
N LYS A 125 -7.11 -4.93 -14.44
CA LYS A 125 -6.69 -5.19 -15.82
C LYS A 125 -5.16 -5.13 -15.97
N GLU A 126 -4.53 -4.11 -15.41
CA GLU A 126 -3.09 -3.89 -15.53
C GLU A 126 -2.28 -4.93 -14.73
N MET A 127 -2.78 -5.38 -13.57
CA MET A 127 -2.14 -6.44 -12.78
C MET A 127 -2.05 -7.77 -13.54
N LYS A 128 -2.93 -8.06 -14.48
CA LYS A 128 -2.84 -9.25 -15.36
C LYS A 128 -1.65 -9.22 -16.33
N ASN A 129 -1.06 -8.04 -16.55
CA ASN A 129 0.13 -7.90 -17.40
C ASN A 129 1.44 -8.12 -16.61
N LEU A 130 1.37 -8.37 -15.31
CA LEU A 130 2.52 -8.76 -14.51
C LEU A 130 3.02 -10.15 -14.89
N PRO A 131 4.29 -10.51 -14.57
CA PRO A 131 4.80 -11.84 -14.78
C PRO A 131 3.86 -12.92 -14.25
N HIS A 132 3.80 -14.06 -14.96
CA HIS A 132 2.91 -15.20 -14.69
C HIS A 132 1.42 -14.95 -14.89
N GLU A 133 0.97 -13.71 -15.18
CA GLU A 133 -0.40 -13.33 -15.55
C GLU A 133 -1.49 -13.71 -14.53
N PHE A 134 -1.13 -13.99 -13.28
CA PHE A 134 -2.09 -14.34 -12.22
C PHE A 134 -2.93 -13.15 -11.73
N GLY A 135 -2.45 -11.91 -11.98
CA GLY A 135 -3.15 -10.70 -11.57
C GLY A 135 -3.22 -10.51 -10.05
N ALA A 136 -4.21 -9.77 -9.63
CA ALA A 136 -4.50 -9.48 -8.22
C ALA A 136 -6.01 -9.47 -7.96
N ALA A 137 -6.41 -9.83 -6.76
CA ALA A 137 -7.73 -9.54 -6.23
C ALA A 137 -7.74 -8.12 -5.65
N ILE A 138 -8.76 -7.34 -5.95
CA ILE A 138 -8.89 -5.95 -5.54
C ILE A 138 -10.29 -5.71 -5.00
N GLY A 139 -10.38 -5.11 -3.82
CA GLY A 139 -11.62 -4.67 -3.19
C GLY A 139 -11.49 -3.26 -2.64
N PHE A 140 -12.60 -2.57 -2.44
CA PHE A 140 -12.57 -1.22 -1.89
C PHE A 140 -13.76 -0.95 -0.97
N SER A 141 -13.61 0.06 -0.11
CA SER A 141 -14.69 0.63 0.71
C SER A 141 -14.58 2.15 0.73
N MET A 142 -15.74 2.82 0.71
CA MET A 142 -15.86 4.27 0.81
C MET A 142 -16.13 4.69 2.24
N ILE A 143 -15.59 5.86 2.62
CA ILE A 143 -15.90 6.58 3.86
C ILE A 143 -16.49 7.91 3.43
N GLU A 144 -17.81 8.02 3.53
CA GLU A 144 -18.56 9.19 3.04
C GLU A 144 -18.75 10.28 4.14
N ASP A 145 -18.60 9.88 5.40
CA ASP A 145 -18.78 10.75 6.57
C ASP A 145 -17.99 10.23 7.78
N SER A 146 -18.16 10.89 8.92
CA SER A 146 -17.47 10.57 10.18
C SER A 146 -18.06 9.36 10.94
N ILE A 147 -19.07 8.68 10.42
CA ILE A 147 -19.72 7.54 11.10
C ILE A 147 -18.92 6.27 10.88
N LYS A 148 -18.47 6.03 9.64
CA LYS A 148 -17.66 4.87 9.31
C LYS A 148 -16.21 5.11 9.72
N THR A 149 -15.66 4.21 10.53
CA THR A 149 -14.26 4.26 10.95
C THR A 149 -13.33 3.76 9.83
N LEU A 150 -12.06 4.10 9.94
CA LEU A 150 -11.04 3.60 9.02
C LEU A 150 -10.88 2.06 9.13
N ASP A 151 -10.96 1.52 10.35
CA ASP A 151 -10.93 0.07 10.58
C ASP A 151 -12.11 -0.64 9.93
N ASP A 152 -13.33 -0.08 10.00
CA ASP A 152 -14.50 -0.63 9.30
C ASP A 152 -14.28 -0.63 7.79
N ALA A 153 -13.75 0.45 7.22
CA ALA A 153 -13.47 0.54 5.80
C ALA A 153 -12.37 -0.45 5.35
N ILE A 154 -11.33 -0.66 6.15
CA ILE A 154 -10.29 -1.67 5.87
C ILE A 154 -10.91 -3.07 5.87
N ASN A 155 -11.74 -3.39 6.86
CA ASN A 155 -12.42 -4.68 6.95
C ASN A 155 -13.36 -4.92 5.76
N GLU A 156 -14.18 -3.92 5.39
CA GLU A 156 -15.08 -4.01 4.23
C GLU A 156 -14.31 -4.17 2.91
N ALA A 157 -13.26 -3.37 2.69
CA ALA A 157 -12.42 -3.48 1.49
C ALA A 157 -11.72 -4.85 1.41
N THR A 158 -11.31 -5.41 2.57
CA THR A 158 -10.72 -6.73 2.65
C THR A 158 -11.74 -7.83 2.28
N LEU A 159 -12.98 -7.72 2.78
CA LEU A 159 -14.04 -8.66 2.41
C LEU A 159 -14.39 -8.57 0.93
N ASP A 160 -14.49 -7.38 0.36
CA ASP A 160 -14.72 -7.16 -1.07
C ASP A 160 -13.60 -7.79 -1.92
N MET A 161 -12.35 -7.62 -1.52
CA MET A 161 -11.17 -8.25 -2.15
C MET A 161 -11.22 -9.78 -2.06
N ILE A 162 -11.62 -10.36 -0.91
CA ILE A 162 -11.74 -11.82 -0.73
C ILE A 162 -12.83 -12.38 -1.67
N ASN A 163 -13.98 -11.72 -1.76
CA ASN A 163 -15.06 -12.10 -2.66
C ASN A 163 -14.59 -12.06 -4.13
N ALA A 164 -13.87 -10.99 -4.52
CA ALA A 164 -13.28 -10.90 -5.85
C ALA A 164 -12.27 -12.04 -6.14
N LYS A 165 -11.59 -12.58 -5.12
CA LYS A 165 -10.65 -13.70 -5.27
C LYS A 165 -11.34 -15.04 -5.49
N GLU A 166 -12.54 -15.23 -4.92
CA GLU A 166 -13.32 -16.46 -5.08
C GLU A 166 -13.92 -16.59 -6.47
N ASP A 167 -14.26 -15.47 -7.12
CA ASP A 167 -14.80 -15.43 -8.48
C ASP A 167 -13.76 -15.85 -9.55
N PHE A 168 -12.49 -15.99 -9.18
CA PHE A 168 -11.40 -16.44 -10.07
C PHE A 168 -11.02 -17.92 -9.93
N LYS A 169 -11.75 -18.70 -9.12
CA LYS A 169 -11.58 -20.17 -9.01
C LYS A 169 -12.48 -20.91 -9.97
#